data_5e1d75d7fa3eada705727125008807d5
#
_entry.id   5e1d75d7fa3eada705727125008807d5
#
_cell.length_a   1.000
_cell.length_b   1.000
_cell.length_c   1.000
_cell.angle_alpha   90.00
_cell.angle_beta   90.00
_cell.angle_gamma   90.00
#
_symmetry.space_group_name_H-M   'P 1'
#
loop_
_entity.id
_entity.type
_entity.pdbx_description
1 polymer ?
#
loop_
_entity_poly.entity_id
_entity_poly.type
_entity_poly.pdbx_seq_one_letter_code
_entity_poly.pdbx_strand_id
1 'polypeptide(L)'
;KSGINFDPNDPRKKGVLERWYKAVSPLLKNYYGTGGDLNVDEIHEVIPMTEDCGVWHPQEGVFNGHFKPTEADKINRIGQLRQGVIKVIENPNFSPDVNRKYTVADMITGYGVAEAVRHYYAIYGGDVKGKKAIVQGFGNVGSAAAFYLAQMGAKVVGIIDRDGGVINENGFSFEEIRDLFLKKDGNKLVADNMIPFAEINEKIWSMGAQVFAPCAASRLVTKEQVDSMIASGLEVISSGANVPFADKEIFFGPIMEETDKKVSLIPDFIANCGMARVFAYFMEKKVQMTDEAIFSDTSNTIKNAIQKAHALNADKKNISATAFEIALKQLV
;
A
#
# COMPACT_ATOMS: atom_id res chain seq x y z
N LYS A 1 -2.65 9.76 -11.52
CA LYS A 1 -2.20 8.48 -12.09
C LYS A 1 -2.57 8.38 -13.57
N SER A 2 -1.82 7.60 -14.32
CA SER A 2 -2.08 7.26 -15.73
C SER A 2 -2.00 5.74 -15.89
N GLY A 3 -2.58 5.22 -16.96
CA GLY A 3 -2.58 3.80 -17.26
C GLY A 3 -2.45 3.55 -18.75
N ILE A 4 -1.97 2.38 -19.12
CA ILE A 4 -1.86 1.92 -20.49
C ILE A 4 -2.75 0.69 -20.61
N ASN A 5 -3.70 0.71 -21.57
CA ASN A 5 -4.52 -0.45 -21.86
C ASN A 5 -3.72 -1.45 -22.70
N PHE A 6 -2.95 -2.29 -22.01
CA PHE A 6 -2.06 -3.28 -22.61
C PHE A 6 -1.83 -4.44 -21.64
N ASP A 7 -1.71 -5.68 -22.14
CA ASP A 7 -1.44 -6.85 -21.30
C ASP A 7 -0.01 -6.76 -20.74
N PRO A 8 0.18 -6.73 -19.42
CA PRO A 8 1.51 -6.63 -18.80
C PRO A 8 2.38 -7.87 -19.02
N ASN A 9 1.81 -8.99 -19.45
CA ASN A 9 2.56 -10.22 -19.76
C ASN A 9 2.95 -10.33 -21.24
N ASP A 10 2.50 -9.41 -22.10
CA ASP A 10 2.85 -9.40 -23.50
C ASP A 10 4.36 -9.06 -23.66
N PRO A 11 5.12 -9.82 -24.44
CA PRO A 11 6.55 -9.58 -24.65
C PRO A 11 6.89 -8.21 -25.24
N ARG A 12 5.90 -7.52 -25.83
CA ARG A 12 6.05 -6.14 -26.35
C ARG A 12 5.91 -5.06 -25.29
N LYS A 13 5.62 -5.41 -24.03
CA LYS A 13 5.40 -4.47 -22.91
C LYS A 13 6.51 -3.41 -22.82
N LYS A 14 7.78 -3.85 -22.89
CA LYS A 14 8.93 -2.93 -22.81
C LYS A 14 8.84 -1.82 -23.85
N GLY A 15 8.64 -2.16 -25.12
CA GLY A 15 8.55 -1.16 -26.18
C GLY A 15 7.31 -0.27 -26.09
N VAL A 16 6.21 -0.74 -25.47
CA VAL A 16 5.03 0.08 -25.19
C VAL A 16 5.35 1.11 -24.12
N LEU A 17 5.99 0.72 -23.03
CA LEU A 17 6.41 1.61 -21.94
C LEU A 17 7.41 2.67 -22.44
N GLU A 18 8.43 2.27 -23.21
CA GLU A 18 9.43 3.19 -23.79
C GLU A 18 8.75 4.29 -24.63
N ARG A 19 7.82 3.92 -25.50
CA ARG A 19 7.06 4.90 -26.31
C ARG A 19 6.21 5.82 -25.45
N TRP A 20 5.58 5.27 -24.43
CA TRP A 20 4.74 6.06 -23.53
C TRP A 20 5.58 7.08 -22.75
N TYR A 21 6.71 6.65 -22.13
CA TYR A 21 7.61 7.55 -21.40
C TYR A 21 8.19 8.63 -22.29
N LYS A 22 8.58 8.29 -23.51
CA LYS A 22 9.04 9.26 -24.51
C LYS A 22 7.97 10.31 -24.82
N ALA A 23 6.73 9.89 -24.98
CA ALA A 23 5.62 10.81 -25.29
C ALA A 23 5.27 11.76 -24.13
N VAL A 24 5.32 11.27 -22.87
CA VAL A 24 4.93 12.06 -21.69
C VAL A 24 6.10 12.78 -21.01
N SER A 25 7.34 12.55 -21.44
CA SER A 25 8.52 13.15 -20.82
C SER A 25 8.46 14.69 -20.66
N PRO A 26 7.88 15.49 -21.57
CA PRO A 26 7.74 16.93 -21.37
C PRO A 26 6.85 17.27 -20.16
N LEU A 27 5.82 16.46 -19.90
CA LEU A 27 4.94 16.64 -18.73
C LEU A 27 5.65 16.18 -17.46
N LEU A 28 6.41 15.08 -17.50
CA LEU A 28 7.17 14.54 -16.38
C LEU A 28 8.29 15.48 -15.91
N LYS A 29 8.76 16.36 -16.77
CA LYS A 29 9.77 17.38 -16.39
C LYS A 29 9.21 18.52 -15.56
N ASN A 30 7.94 18.90 -15.75
CA ASN A 30 7.43 20.17 -15.24
C ASN A 30 6.09 20.11 -14.51
N TYR A 31 5.24 19.10 -14.75
CA TYR A 31 3.85 19.16 -14.31
C TYR A 31 3.35 17.88 -13.64
N TYR A 32 4.01 16.75 -13.90
CA TYR A 32 3.44 15.45 -13.56
C TYR A 32 4.52 14.52 -13.01
N GLY A 33 4.17 13.75 -11.98
CA GLY A 33 4.99 12.68 -11.45
C GLY A 33 4.36 11.30 -11.76
N THR A 34 5.20 10.30 -11.98
CA THR A 34 4.77 8.92 -12.19
C THR A 34 5.54 7.97 -11.31
N GLY A 35 5.06 6.74 -11.18
CA GLY A 35 5.67 5.65 -10.42
C GLY A 35 5.17 4.32 -10.92
N GLY A 36 5.81 3.24 -10.48
CA GLY A 36 5.39 1.87 -10.77
C GLY A 36 4.08 1.52 -10.10
N ASP A 37 3.20 0.79 -10.79
CA ASP A 37 1.94 0.27 -10.28
C ASP A 37 1.45 -0.87 -11.19
N LEU A 38 0.69 -1.84 -10.67
CA LEU A 38 0.01 -2.89 -11.44
C LEU A 38 0.91 -3.57 -12.48
N ASN A 39 1.97 -4.25 -12.05
CA ASN A 39 2.97 -4.93 -12.89
C ASN A 39 3.89 -4.01 -13.71
N VAL A 40 4.00 -2.74 -13.33
CA VAL A 40 5.08 -1.86 -13.80
C VAL A 40 6.06 -1.65 -12.65
N ASP A 41 7.30 -2.06 -12.82
CA ASP A 41 8.35 -2.04 -11.78
C ASP A 41 8.97 -0.65 -11.67
N GLU A 42 8.96 -0.08 -10.44
CA GLU A 42 9.53 1.25 -10.20
C GLU A 42 11.04 1.30 -10.51
N ILE A 43 11.76 0.29 -10.07
CA ILE A 43 13.23 0.29 -10.08
C ILE A 43 13.77 -0.14 -11.45
N HIS A 44 13.18 -1.19 -12.05
CA HIS A 44 13.72 -1.81 -13.26
C HIS A 44 13.09 -1.28 -14.55
N GLU A 45 11.92 -0.60 -14.47
CA GLU A 45 11.23 -0.08 -15.65
C GLU A 45 11.04 1.45 -15.58
N VAL A 46 10.39 1.99 -14.53
CA VAL A 46 10.01 3.42 -14.48
C VAL A 46 11.23 4.32 -14.44
N ILE A 47 12.11 4.11 -13.47
CA ILE A 47 13.30 4.96 -13.27
C ILE A 47 14.20 4.95 -14.51
N PRO A 48 14.69 3.80 -15.00
CA PRO A 48 15.60 3.80 -16.16
C PRO A 48 14.96 4.35 -17.43
N MET A 49 13.69 4.03 -17.72
CA MET A 49 13.02 4.52 -18.93
C MET A 49 12.76 6.03 -18.90
N THR A 50 12.49 6.61 -17.73
CA THR A 50 12.36 8.06 -17.60
C THR A 50 13.71 8.77 -17.71
N GLU A 51 14.78 8.20 -17.16
CA GLU A 51 16.15 8.70 -17.30
C GLU A 51 16.61 8.68 -18.76
N ASP A 52 16.32 7.62 -19.51
CA ASP A 52 16.61 7.51 -20.94
C ASP A 52 15.90 8.60 -21.76
N CYS A 53 14.76 9.11 -21.28
CA CYS A 53 14.03 10.24 -21.86
C CYS A 53 14.54 11.61 -21.39
N GLY A 54 15.63 11.65 -20.62
CA GLY A 54 16.23 12.89 -20.07
C GLY A 54 15.43 13.52 -18.94
N VAL A 55 14.61 12.73 -18.22
CA VAL A 55 13.97 13.08 -16.94
C VAL A 55 14.88 12.58 -15.83
N TRP A 56 15.26 13.42 -14.90
CA TRP A 56 16.22 13.06 -13.86
C TRP A 56 15.66 12.10 -12.81
N HIS A 57 14.33 12.12 -12.61
CA HIS A 57 13.59 11.20 -11.76
C HIS A 57 12.11 11.22 -12.14
N PRO A 58 11.36 10.12 -12.02
CA PRO A 58 9.92 10.07 -12.33
C PRO A 58 9.08 11.15 -11.61
N GLN A 59 9.56 11.67 -10.49
CA GLN A 59 8.91 12.73 -9.71
C GLN A 59 9.45 14.14 -9.97
N GLU A 60 10.29 14.32 -10.98
CA GLU A 60 10.93 15.61 -11.28
C GLU A 60 9.91 16.73 -11.51
N GLY A 61 8.82 16.46 -12.23
CA GLY A 61 7.78 17.45 -12.51
C GLY A 61 7.00 17.87 -11.27
N VAL A 62 6.76 16.95 -10.33
CA VAL A 62 6.17 17.30 -9.03
C VAL A 62 7.10 18.22 -8.25
N PHE A 63 8.38 17.88 -8.21
CA PHE A 63 9.38 18.67 -7.51
C PHE A 63 9.51 20.09 -8.10
N ASN A 64 9.62 20.20 -9.40
CA ASN A 64 9.69 21.48 -10.10
C ASN A 64 8.42 22.33 -9.90
N GLY A 65 7.24 21.71 -9.97
CA GLY A 65 5.95 22.39 -9.84
C GLY A 65 5.67 22.93 -8.44
N HIS A 66 5.94 22.13 -7.40
CA HIS A 66 5.65 22.50 -6.01
C HIS A 66 6.73 23.34 -5.35
N PHE A 67 8.00 23.06 -5.61
CA PHE A 67 9.09 23.69 -4.84
C PHE A 67 9.80 24.82 -5.59
N LYS A 68 9.63 24.93 -6.91
CA LYS A 68 10.33 25.91 -7.76
C LYS A 68 11.81 26.05 -7.37
N PRO A 69 12.56 24.94 -7.38
CA PRO A 69 13.89 24.87 -6.79
C PRO A 69 14.92 25.69 -7.58
N THR A 70 16.01 26.12 -6.90
CA THR A 70 17.24 26.47 -7.60
C THR A 70 17.86 25.21 -8.21
N GLU A 71 18.77 25.36 -9.20
CA GLU A 71 19.47 24.23 -9.80
C GLU A 71 20.23 23.39 -8.76
N ALA A 72 20.87 24.02 -7.79
CA ALA A 72 21.59 23.34 -6.71
C ALA A 72 20.64 22.55 -5.80
N ASP A 73 19.48 23.11 -5.43
CA ASP A 73 18.45 22.42 -4.68
C ASP A 73 17.89 21.23 -5.46
N LYS A 74 17.69 21.41 -6.77
CA LYS A 74 17.19 20.34 -7.65
C LYS A 74 18.16 19.18 -7.71
N ILE A 75 19.44 19.42 -7.97
CA ILE A 75 20.47 18.37 -8.01
C ILE A 75 20.50 17.58 -6.71
N ASN A 76 20.53 18.26 -5.57
CA ASN A 76 20.61 17.62 -4.26
C ASN A 76 19.39 16.76 -3.96
N ARG A 77 18.18 17.28 -4.15
CA ARG A 77 16.95 16.58 -3.76
C ARG A 77 16.56 15.47 -4.74
N ILE A 78 16.82 15.64 -6.03
CA ILE A 78 16.66 14.54 -6.98
C ILE A 78 17.69 13.44 -6.69
N GLY A 79 18.91 13.80 -6.28
CA GLY A 79 19.89 12.83 -5.79
C GLY A 79 19.39 12.05 -4.56
N GLN A 80 18.75 12.73 -3.60
CA GLN A 80 18.10 12.08 -2.45
C GLN A 80 16.96 11.13 -2.88
N LEU A 81 16.09 11.57 -3.78
CA LEU A 81 15.01 10.74 -4.33
C LEU A 81 15.56 9.46 -4.98
N ARG A 82 16.54 9.60 -5.87
CA ARG A 82 17.15 8.46 -6.58
C ARG A 82 17.76 7.44 -5.62
N GLN A 83 18.49 7.90 -4.60
CA GLN A 83 19.14 7.02 -3.62
C GLN A 83 18.13 6.43 -2.63
N GLY A 84 17.18 7.22 -2.17
CA GLY A 84 16.28 6.84 -1.10
C GLY A 84 15.18 5.86 -1.53
N VAL A 85 14.69 5.98 -2.76
CA VAL A 85 13.66 5.05 -3.28
C VAL A 85 14.20 3.64 -3.43
N ILE A 86 15.42 3.51 -3.94
CA ILE A 86 16.10 2.23 -4.12
C ILE A 86 16.96 1.79 -2.93
N LYS A 87 16.88 2.54 -1.81
CA LYS A 87 17.64 2.19 -0.61
C LYS A 87 17.33 0.76 -0.17
N VAL A 88 18.36 -0.06 -0.09
CA VAL A 88 18.26 -1.40 0.49
C VAL A 88 18.06 -1.28 1.99
N ILE A 89 17.10 -2.03 2.52
CA ILE A 89 16.80 -2.08 3.94
C ILE A 89 17.87 -2.94 4.64
N GLU A 90 18.53 -2.36 5.63
CA GLU A 90 19.61 -2.99 6.40
C GLU A 90 19.13 -3.43 7.78
N ASN A 91 18.11 -2.77 8.34
CA ASN A 91 17.54 -3.13 9.63
C ASN A 91 16.59 -4.33 9.51
N PRO A 92 16.86 -5.45 10.22
CA PRO A 92 16.03 -6.66 10.17
C PRO A 92 14.59 -6.46 10.69
N ASN A 93 14.32 -5.38 11.41
CA ASN A 93 12.95 -5.06 11.81
C ASN A 93 12.06 -4.60 10.66
N PHE A 94 12.67 -4.15 9.56
CA PHE A 94 11.93 -3.67 8.38
C PHE A 94 12.08 -4.58 7.15
N SER A 95 12.83 -5.67 7.26
CA SER A 95 13.04 -6.61 6.14
C SER A 95 12.75 -8.04 6.57
N PRO A 96 12.07 -8.86 5.76
CA PRO A 96 11.90 -10.28 6.04
C PRO A 96 13.23 -11.05 5.96
N ASP A 97 14.19 -10.56 5.16
CA ASP A 97 15.54 -11.10 5.06
C ASP A 97 16.48 -10.02 4.48
N VAL A 98 17.39 -9.52 5.30
CA VAL A 98 18.36 -8.49 4.88
C VAL A 98 19.33 -8.97 3.79
N ASN A 99 19.57 -10.28 3.68
CA ASN A 99 20.47 -10.83 2.65
C ASN A 99 19.81 -10.80 1.26
N ARG A 100 18.49 -10.77 1.16
CA ARG A 100 17.76 -10.65 -0.10
C ARG A 100 17.64 -9.22 -0.63
N LYS A 101 18.15 -8.24 0.12
CA LYS A 101 18.29 -6.83 -0.28
C LYS A 101 16.97 -6.18 -0.72
N TYR A 102 15.89 -6.44 0.02
CA TYR A 102 14.64 -5.71 -0.20
C TYR A 102 14.86 -4.22 -0.04
N THR A 103 14.20 -3.44 -0.88
CA THR A 103 14.29 -1.98 -0.88
C THR A 103 13.14 -1.33 -0.10
N VAL A 104 13.28 -0.05 0.18
CA VAL A 104 12.19 0.76 0.74
C VAL A 104 10.93 0.64 -0.14
N ALA A 105 11.07 0.68 -1.47
CA ALA A 105 9.94 0.56 -2.40
C ALA A 105 9.19 -0.77 -2.28
N ASP A 106 9.88 -1.87 -1.98
CA ASP A 106 9.26 -3.18 -1.82
C ASP A 106 8.37 -3.29 -0.59
N MET A 107 8.71 -2.55 0.48
CA MET A 107 8.16 -2.81 1.81
C MET A 107 7.24 -1.71 2.35
N ILE A 108 7.52 -0.44 2.02
CA ILE A 108 6.97 0.71 2.73
C ILE A 108 5.44 0.86 2.61
N THR A 109 4.86 0.48 1.48
CA THR A 109 3.41 0.60 1.28
C THR A 109 2.66 -0.41 2.15
N GLY A 110 3.10 -1.67 2.17
CA GLY A 110 2.51 -2.67 3.06
C GLY A 110 2.77 -2.39 4.55
N TYR A 111 3.93 -1.81 4.87
CA TYR A 111 4.19 -1.27 6.21
C TYR A 111 3.14 -0.23 6.60
N GLY A 112 2.83 0.72 5.72
CA GLY A 112 1.81 1.73 5.94
C GLY A 112 0.44 1.12 6.24
N VAL A 113 0.04 0.08 5.51
CA VAL A 113 -1.22 -0.65 5.75
C VAL A 113 -1.28 -1.25 7.15
N ALA A 114 -0.19 -1.89 7.60
CA ALA A 114 -0.12 -2.48 8.95
C ALA A 114 -0.04 -1.40 10.04
N GLU A 115 0.71 -0.31 9.82
CA GLU A 115 0.78 0.83 10.74
C GLU A 115 -0.57 1.54 10.89
N ALA A 116 -1.35 1.63 9.83
CA ALA A 116 -2.71 2.18 9.89
C ALA A 116 -3.60 1.38 10.87
N VAL A 117 -3.51 0.04 10.84
CA VAL A 117 -4.20 -0.84 11.81
C VAL A 117 -3.68 -0.59 13.23
N ARG A 118 -2.36 -0.53 13.42
CA ARG A 118 -1.75 -0.28 14.74
C ARG A 118 -2.19 1.06 15.31
N HIS A 119 -2.14 2.12 14.50
CA HIS A 119 -2.55 3.46 14.93
C HIS A 119 -4.06 3.56 15.17
N TYR A 120 -4.87 2.84 14.38
CA TYR A 120 -6.30 2.74 14.63
C TYR A 120 -6.58 2.22 16.06
N TYR A 121 -6.03 1.08 16.43
CA TYR A 121 -6.24 0.54 17.76
C TYR A 121 -5.69 1.45 18.85
N ALA A 122 -4.52 2.06 18.67
CA ALA A 122 -3.94 2.98 19.64
C ALA A 122 -4.78 4.25 19.86
N ILE A 123 -5.52 4.72 18.85
CA ILE A 123 -6.32 5.96 18.89
C ILE A 123 -7.76 5.68 19.31
N TYR A 124 -8.40 4.68 18.72
CA TYR A 124 -9.80 4.32 18.97
C TYR A 124 -9.99 3.30 20.09
N GLY A 125 -8.92 2.80 20.67
CA GLY A 125 -8.89 1.86 21.79
C GLY A 125 -8.79 0.41 21.36
N GLY A 126 -7.84 -0.30 21.94
CA GLY A 126 -7.54 -1.71 21.69
C GLY A 126 -6.07 -1.95 21.41
N ASP A 127 -5.77 -3.14 20.92
CA ASP A 127 -4.43 -3.57 20.52
C ASP A 127 -4.54 -4.47 19.29
N VAL A 128 -3.60 -4.36 18.38
CA VAL A 128 -3.49 -5.25 17.21
C VAL A 128 -3.06 -6.66 17.60
N LYS A 129 -2.35 -6.79 18.71
CA LYS A 129 -1.87 -8.08 19.21
C LYS A 129 -3.02 -9.03 19.50
N GLY A 130 -2.95 -10.22 18.91
CA GLY A 130 -3.95 -11.26 19.03
C GLY A 130 -5.19 -11.09 18.15
N LYS A 131 -5.37 -9.96 17.45
CA LYS A 131 -6.45 -9.78 16.49
C LYS A 131 -6.25 -10.67 15.28
N LYS A 132 -7.33 -11.33 14.84
CA LYS A 132 -7.31 -12.12 13.60
C LYS A 132 -7.36 -11.19 12.40
N ALA A 133 -6.54 -11.46 11.39
CA ALA A 133 -6.43 -10.67 10.17
C ALA A 133 -6.60 -11.53 8.93
N ILE A 134 -7.31 -10.98 7.93
CA ILE A 134 -7.38 -11.50 6.56
C ILE A 134 -6.66 -10.52 5.64
N VAL A 135 -5.84 -11.04 4.73
CA VAL A 135 -5.16 -10.26 3.69
C VAL A 135 -5.63 -10.73 2.32
N GLN A 136 -6.11 -9.81 1.50
CA GLN A 136 -6.49 -10.08 0.10
C GLN A 136 -5.40 -9.53 -0.83
N GLY A 137 -4.85 -10.40 -1.66
CA GLY A 137 -3.69 -10.12 -2.51
C GLY A 137 -2.36 -10.37 -1.77
N PHE A 138 -1.40 -10.98 -2.48
CA PHE A 138 -0.08 -11.30 -1.91
C PHE A 138 1.08 -10.79 -2.78
N GLY A 139 0.85 -9.67 -3.48
CA GLY A 139 1.87 -8.88 -4.15
C GLY A 139 2.75 -8.10 -3.17
N ASN A 140 3.45 -7.09 -3.63
CA ASN A 140 4.34 -6.30 -2.76
C ASN A 140 3.62 -5.70 -1.55
N VAL A 141 2.43 -5.13 -1.74
CA VAL A 141 1.68 -4.50 -0.64
C VAL A 141 1.15 -5.54 0.34
N GLY A 142 0.44 -6.56 -0.15
CA GLY A 142 -0.23 -7.54 0.72
C GLY A 142 0.75 -8.44 1.47
N SER A 143 1.83 -8.88 0.83
CA SER A 143 2.84 -9.70 1.50
C SER A 143 3.58 -8.91 2.60
N ALA A 144 3.91 -7.64 2.35
CA ALA A 144 4.51 -6.78 3.35
C ALA A 144 3.52 -6.44 4.48
N ALA A 145 2.24 -6.17 4.17
CA ALA A 145 1.21 -5.94 5.18
C ALA A 145 1.03 -7.16 6.09
N ALA A 146 0.96 -8.38 5.53
CA ALA A 146 0.89 -9.62 6.29
C ALA A 146 2.11 -9.81 7.21
N PHE A 147 3.32 -9.56 6.68
CA PHE A 147 4.56 -9.62 7.44
C PHE A 147 4.55 -8.67 8.65
N TYR A 148 4.23 -7.40 8.46
CA TYR A 148 4.23 -6.44 9.57
C TYR A 148 3.07 -6.65 10.54
N LEU A 149 1.88 -7.04 10.07
CA LEU A 149 0.77 -7.41 10.97
C LEU A 149 1.17 -8.59 11.87
N ALA A 150 1.77 -9.64 11.30
CA ALA A 150 2.26 -10.78 12.08
C ALA A 150 3.38 -10.36 13.06
N GLN A 151 4.31 -9.49 12.65
CA GLN A 151 5.36 -8.95 13.50
C GLN A 151 4.80 -8.16 14.69
N MET A 152 3.69 -7.45 14.52
CA MET A 152 2.97 -6.74 15.59
C MET A 152 2.15 -7.68 16.49
N GLY A 153 2.14 -8.99 16.19
CA GLY A 153 1.43 -10.00 16.96
C GLY A 153 -0.03 -10.21 16.56
N ALA A 154 -0.47 -9.67 15.42
CA ALA A 154 -1.73 -10.08 14.82
C ALA A 154 -1.67 -11.54 14.36
N LYS A 155 -2.80 -12.22 14.38
CA LYS A 155 -2.95 -13.58 13.88
C LYS A 155 -3.48 -13.53 12.45
N VAL A 156 -2.62 -13.59 11.45
CA VAL A 156 -3.06 -13.73 10.07
C VAL A 156 -3.69 -15.12 9.91
N VAL A 157 -5.01 -15.16 9.76
CA VAL A 157 -5.78 -16.42 9.69
C VAL A 157 -6.09 -16.83 8.25
N GLY A 158 -5.99 -15.90 7.31
CA GLY A 158 -6.26 -16.18 5.90
C GLY A 158 -5.56 -15.19 4.98
N ILE A 159 -5.05 -15.75 3.89
CA ILE A 159 -4.49 -14.98 2.77
C ILE A 159 -5.16 -15.51 1.51
N ILE A 160 -5.80 -14.63 0.74
CA ILE A 160 -6.41 -14.98 -0.54
C ILE A 160 -5.78 -14.17 -1.66
N ASP A 161 -5.39 -14.87 -2.73
CA ASP A 161 -4.83 -14.29 -3.94
C ASP A 161 -5.59 -14.82 -5.16
N ARG A 162 -5.27 -14.35 -6.36
CA ARG A 162 -5.99 -14.66 -7.60
C ARG A 162 -6.10 -16.15 -7.95
N ASP A 163 -5.08 -16.94 -7.62
CA ASP A 163 -5.03 -18.38 -7.97
C ASP A 163 -5.54 -19.27 -6.82
N GLY A 164 -5.68 -18.70 -5.62
CA GLY A 164 -6.09 -19.43 -4.42
C GLY A 164 -5.61 -18.75 -3.16
N GLY A 165 -5.46 -19.53 -2.08
CA GLY A 165 -4.97 -18.97 -0.82
C GLY A 165 -4.70 -20.02 0.24
N VAL A 166 -4.42 -19.53 1.43
CA VAL A 166 -4.14 -20.39 2.61
C VAL A 166 -4.96 -19.91 3.81
N ILE A 167 -5.37 -20.85 4.64
CA ILE A 167 -6.14 -20.62 5.86
C ILE A 167 -5.47 -21.33 7.03
N ASN A 168 -5.39 -20.66 8.17
CA ASN A 168 -5.07 -21.24 9.47
C ASN A 168 -5.96 -20.58 10.54
N GLU A 169 -6.96 -21.28 11.05
CA GLU A 169 -7.93 -20.76 12.01
C GLU A 169 -7.29 -20.27 13.33
N ASN A 170 -6.13 -20.83 13.69
CA ASN A 170 -5.35 -20.41 14.87
C ASN A 170 -4.42 -19.24 14.58
N GLY A 171 -4.30 -18.83 13.32
CA GLY A 171 -3.34 -17.86 12.81
C GLY A 171 -1.98 -18.49 12.47
N PHE A 172 -1.40 -18.04 11.38
CA PHE A 172 -0.02 -18.37 11.04
C PHE A 172 0.94 -17.72 12.04
N SER A 173 2.02 -18.42 12.38
CA SER A 173 3.14 -17.83 13.12
C SER A 173 3.85 -16.76 12.30
N PHE A 174 4.63 -15.92 12.95
CA PHE A 174 5.45 -14.91 12.24
C PHE A 174 6.40 -15.56 11.23
N GLU A 175 7.01 -16.68 11.60
CA GLU A 175 7.93 -17.44 10.77
C GLU A 175 7.22 -18.00 9.52
N GLU A 176 6.02 -18.56 9.67
CA GLU A 176 5.23 -19.05 8.54
C GLU A 176 4.85 -17.92 7.57
N ILE A 177 4.44 -16.76 8.07
CA ILE A 177 4.16 -15.59 7.21
C ILE A 177 5.43 -15.09 6.52
N ARG A 178 6.54 -15.05 7.24
CA ARG A 178 7.84 -14.71 6.65
C ARG A 178 8.24 -15.69 5.56
N ASP A 179 8.06 -16.98 5.76
CA ASP A 179 8.36 -18.01 4.78
C ASP A 179 7.48 -17.88 3.54
N LEU A 180 6.18 -17.63 3.70
CA LEU A 180 5.28 -17.32 2.57
C LEU A 180 5.75 -16.09 1.79
N PHE A 181 6.16 -15.03 2.50
CA PHE A 181 6.75 -13.84 1.87
C PHE A 181 7.98 -14.19 1.03
N LEU A 182 8.89 -15.00 1.57
CA LEU A 182 10.14 -15.37 0.93
C LEU A 182 9.97 -16.36 -0.22
N LYS A 183 8.88 -17.13 -0.23
CA LYS A 183 8.54 -18.12 -1.28
C LYS A 183 7.72 -17.52 -2.43
N LYS A 184 7.12 -16.33 -2.25
CA LYS A 184 6.28 -15.74 -3.29
C LYS A 184 7.00 -15.64 -4.64
N ASP A 185 6.27 -15.84 -5.73
CA ASP A 185 6.76 -15.68 -7.10
C ASP A 185 6.23 -14.37 -7.70
N GLY A 186 7.11 -13.36 -7.79
CA GLY A 186 6.71 -12.02 -8.18
C GLY A 186 5.57 -11.48 -7.29
N ASN A 187 4.41 -11.28 -7.89
CA ASN A 187 3.20 -10.81 -7.19
C ASN A 187 2.20 -11.94 -6.88
N LYS A 188 2.67 -13.18 -6.77
CA LYS A 188 1.82 -14.34 -6.52
C LYS A 188 2.14 -15.02 -5.20
N LEU A 189 1.10 -15.43 -4.48
CA LEU A 189 1.22 -16.34 -3.36
C LEU A 189 1.66 -17.73 -3.87
N VAL A 190 2.64 -18.31 -3.20
CA VAL A 190 3.09 -19.69 -3.42
C VAL A 190 3.12 -20.41 -2.07
N ALA A 191 2.37 -21.50 -1.96
CA ALA A 191 2.35 -22.34 -0.77
C ALA A 191 2.07 -23.80 -1.16
N ASP A 192 2.61 -24.74 -0.40
CA ASP A 192 2.45 -26.19 -0.67
C ASP A 192 1.00 -26.68 -0.46
N ASN A 193 0.24 -25.98 0.40
CA ASN A 193 -1.14 -26.32 0.78
C ASN A 193 -2.14 -25.26 0.26
N MET A 194 -1.94 -24.76 -0.94
CA MET A 194 -2.86 -23.79 -1.58
C MET A 194 -4.25 -24.38 -1.75
N ILE A 195 -5.24 -23.69 -1.22
CA ILE A 195 -6.66 -23.95 -1.46
C ILE A 195 -7.04 -23.19 -2.76
N PRO A 196 -7.70 -23.86 -3.74
CA PRO A 196 -8.12 -23.19 -4.97
C PRO A 196 -9.02 -21.99 -4.72
N PHE A 197 -8.94 -20.96 -5.59
CA PHE A 197 -9.65 -19.68 -5.39
C PHE A 197 -11.15 -19.86 -5.12
N ALA A 198 -11.85 -20.68 -5.89
CA ALA A 198 -13.29 -20.88 -5.72
C ALA A 198 -13.64 -21.38 -4.31
N GLU A 199 -12.85 -22.32 -3.79
CA GLU A 199 -13.08 -22.91 -2.47
C GLU A 199 -12.74 -21.93 -1.33
N ILE A 200 -11.58 -21.26 -1.39
CA ILE A 200 -11.18 -20.35 -0.33
C ILE A 200 -12.07 -19.11 -0.31
N ASN A 201 -12.51 -18.63 -1.47
CA ASN A 201 -13.39 -17.46 -1.57
C ASN A 201 -14.77 -17.68 -0.93
N GLU A 202 -15.22 -18.90 -0.76
CA GLU A 202 -16.43 -19.22 -0.02
C GLU A 202 -16.24 -19.19 1.51
N LYS A 203 -15.04 -19.50 1.99
CA LYS A 203 -14.76 -19.77 3.41
C LYS A 203 -14.14 -18.59 4.16
N ILE A 204 -13.23 -17.87 3.50
CA ILE A 204 -12.31 -16.94 4.17
C ILE A 204 -13.05 -15.77 4.84
N TRP A 205 -14.14 -15.29 4.27
CA TRP A 205 -14.84 -14.09 4.72
C TRP A 205 -15.63 -14.27 6.03
N SER A 206 -15.86 -15.51 6.46
CA SER A 206 -16.57 -15.85 7.71
C SER A 206 -15.67 -16.35 8.84
N MET A 207 -14.35 -16.21 8.73
CA MET A 207 -13.38 -16.73 9.69
C MET A 207 -13.28 -15.94 11.02
N GLY A 208 -14.11 -14.93 11.23
CA GLY A 208 -14.11 -14.13 12.47
C GLY A 208 -12.88 -13.22 12.60
N ALA A 209 -12.39 -12.66 11.50
CA ALA A 209 -11.29 -11.73 11.52
C ALA A 209 -11.74 -10.33 11.94
N GLN A 210 -10.96 -9.69 12.83
CA GLN A 210 -11.18 -8.31 13.25
C GLN A 210 -10.54 -7.30 12.30
N VAL A 211 -9.54 -7.71 11.53
CA VAL A 211 -8.79 -6.87 10.60
C VAL A 211 -8.91 -7.42 9.19
N PHE A 212 -9.24 -6.56 8.26
CA PHE A 212 -9.18 -6.88 6.83
C PHE A 212 -8.26 -5.92 6.09
N ALA A 213 -7.30 -6.44 5.35
CA ALA A 213 -6.38 -5.69 4.50
C ALA A 213 -6.60 -6.06 3.01
N PRO A 214 -7.47 -5.32 2.29
CA PRO A 214 -7.59 -5.47 0.84
C PRO A 214 -6.36 -4.86 0.16
N CYS A 215 -5.46 -5.70 -0.34
CA CYS A 215 -4.18 -5.30 -0.96
C CYS A 215 -4.03 -5.80 -2.40
N ALA A 216 -5.09 -6.32 -3.00
CA ALA A 216 -5.11 -6.79 -4.38
C ALA A 216 -5.38 -5.65 -5.37
N ALA A 217 -5.96 -5.95 -6.53
CA ALA A 217 -6.35 -4.92 -7.49
C ALA A 217 -7.62 -4.16 -7.04
N SER A 218 -7.90 -3.04 -7.71
CA SER A 218 -9.10 -2.24 -7.45
C SER A 218 -10.39 -3.00 -7.75
N ARG A 219 -11.46 -2.67 -7.02
CA ARG A 219 -12.84 -3.12 -7.28
C ARG A 219 -13.07 -4.62 -7.15
N LEU A 220 -12.40 -5.25 -6.19
CA LEU A 220 -12.53 -6.69 -5.95
C LEU A 220 -13.35 -7.04 -4.70
N VAL A 221 -13.50 -6.11 -3.76
CA VAL A 221 -14.22 -6.35 -2.51
C VAL A 221 -15.71 -6.14 -2.73
N THR A 222 -16.48 -7.25 -2.68
CA THR A 222 -17.93 -7.19 -2.88
C THR A 222 -18.68 -6.90 -1.58
N LYS A 223 -19.95 -6.49 -1.73
CA LYS A 223 -20.84 -6.25 -0.59
C LYS A 223 -21.02 -7.50 0.27
N GLU A 224 -21.21 -8.65 -0.38
CA GLU A 224 -21.41 -9.94 0.29
C GLU A 224 -20.22 -10.33 1.15
N GLN A 225 -19.00 -10.11 0.65
CA GLN A 225 -17.77 -10.36 1.40
C GLN A 225 -17.68 -9.47 2.65
N VAL A 226 -17.98 -8.16 2.49
CA VAL A 226 -17.99 -7.21 3.61
C VAL A 226 -19.05 -7.58 4.64
N ASP A 227 -20.28 -7.84 4.22
CA ASP A 227 -21.38 -8.19 5.12
C ASP A 227 -21.06 -9.49 5.90
N SER A 228 -20.44 -10.49 5.26
CA SER A 228 -19.98 -11.71 5.91
C SER A 228 -18.90 -11.45 6.96
N MET A 229 -17.91 -10.62 6.65
CA MET A 229 -16.87 -10.25 7.61
C MET A 229 -17.44 -9.45 8.79
N ILE A 230 -18.34 -8.50 8.54
CA ILE A 230 -18.99 -7.72 9.61
C ILE A 230 -19.82 -8.65 10.52
N ALA A 231 -20.61 -9.56 9.95
CA ALA A 231 -21.38 -10.53 10.71
C ALA A 231 -20.49 -11.45 11.57
N SER A 232 -19.24 -11.66 11.16
CA SER A 232 -18.24 -12.49 11.84
C SER A 232 -17.32 -11.70 12.79
N GLY A 233 -17.53 -10.39 12.97
CA GLY A 233 -16.82 -9.58 13.97
C GLY A 233 -15.72 -8.68 13.44
N LEU A 234 -15.76 -8.26 12.18
CA LEU A 234 -14.83 -7.29 11.61
C LEU A 234 -14.88 -5.96 12.38
N GLU A 235 -13.72 -5.44 12.76
CA GLU A 235 -13.56 -4.17 13.48
C GLU A 235 -13.00 -3.06 12.58
N VAL A 236 -12.02 -3.40 11.72
CA VAL A 236 -11.34 -2.40 10.88
C VAL A 236 -10.92 -2.96 9.53
N ILE A 237 -11.09 -2.14 8.49
CA ILE A 237 -10.53 -2.33 7.15
C ILE A 237 -9.41 -1.32 6.95
N SER A 238 -8.23 -1.78 6.54
CA SER A 238 -7.08 -0.94 6.16
C SER A 238 -6.80 -1.11 4.66
N SER A 239 -7.19 -0.12 3.86
CA SER A 239 -7.22 -0.24 2.40
C SER A 239 -5.84 -0.11 1.77
N GLY A 240 -5.20 -1.25 1.47
CA GLY A 240 -3.93 -1.30 0.74
C GLY A 240 -4.08 -1.12 -0.77
N ALA A 241 -5.17 -1.60 -1.36
CA ALA A 241 -5.50 -1.37 -2.76
C ALA A 241 -6.17 -0.01 -2.94
N ASN A 242 -5.94 0.63 -4.08
CA ASN A 242 -6.70 1.82 -4.47
C ASN A 242 -8.12 1.40 -4.86
N VAL A 243 -9.12 2.11 -4.34
CA VAL A 243 -10.54 1.84 -4.65
C VAL A 243 -10.87 0.35 -4.51
N PRO A 244 -10.73 -0.26 -3.32
CA PRO A 244 -10.81 -1.71 -3.16
C PRO A 244 -12.20 -2.29 -3.40
N PHE A 245 -13.27 -1.51 -3.14
CA PHE A 245 -14.65 -1.98 -3.26
C PHE A 245 -15.13 -2.13 -4.71
N ALA A 246 -16.01 -3.07 -4.96
CA ALA A 246 -16.56 -3.39 -6.29
C ALA A 246 -17.60 -2.36 -6.78
N ASP A 247 -17.43 -1.12 -6.37
CA ASP A 247 -18.22 0.02 -6.81
C ASP A 247 -17.80 0.49 -8.20
N LYS A 248 -18.74 1.07 -8.98
CA LYS A 248 -18.45 1.73 -10.25
C LYS A 248 -17.79 3.10 -10.05
N GLU A 249 -18.17 3.77 -8.98
CA GLU A 249 -17.66 5.06 -8.54
C GLU A 249 -16.22 4.94 -8.04
N ILE A 250 -15.44 6.01 -8.21
CA ILE A 250 -14.06 6.05 -7.70
C ILE A 250 -14.05 6.37 -6.20
N PHE A 251 -14.96 7.27 -5.77
CA PHE A 251 -15.08 7.69 -4.39
C PHE A 251 -16.54 7.52 -3.93
N PHE A 252 -16.73 7.02 -2.72
CA PHE A 252 -18.03 6.91 -2.06
C PHE A 252 -19.10 6.22 -2.91
N GLY A 253 -18.73 5.12 -3.57
CA GLY A 253 -19.71 4.20 -4.12
C GLY A 253 -20.53 3.55 -3.01
N PRO A 254 -21.70 2.97 -3.35
CA PRO A 254 -22.66 2.46 -2.37
C PRO A 254 -22.07 1.40 -1.42
N ILE A 255 -21.18 0.54 -1.87
CA ILE A 255 -20.54 -0.48 -1.00
C ILE A 255 -19.60 0.20 -0.01
N MET A 256 -18.77 1.12 -0.48
CA MET A 256 -17.84 1.87 0.36
C MET A 256 -18.58 2.70 1.43
N GLU A 257 -19.61 3.46 1.03
CA GLU A 257 -20.41 4.28 1.96
C GLU A 257 -21.13 3.44 3.02
N GLU A 258 -21.75 2.34 2.61
CA GLU A 258 -22.44 1.45 3.53
C GLU A 258 -21.45 0.79 4.50
N THR A 259 -20.27 0.42 4.01
CA THR A 259 -19.19 -0.16 4.83
C THR A 259 -18.70 0.84 5.87
N ASP A 260 -18.38 2.08 5.49
CA ASP A 260 -17.86 3.13 6.39
C ASP A 260 -18.86 3.50 7.49
N LYS A 261 -20.18 3.36 7.22
CA LYS A 261 -21.25 3.54 8.21
C LYS A 261 -21.39 2.38 9.20
N LYS A 262 -20.86 1.20 8.89
CA LYS A 262 -21.01 -0.01 9.71
C LYS A 262 -19.75 -0.39 10.48
N VAL A 263 -18.59 -0.24 9.89
CA VAL A 263 -17.28 -0.66 10.42
C VAL A 263 -16.24 0.43 10.21
N SER A 264 -15.16 0.43 10.98
CA SER A 264 -14.06 1.36 10.77
C SER A 264 -13.37 1.10 9.41
N LEU A 265 -13.36 2.11 8.56
CA LEU A 265 -12.72 2.06 7.26
C LEU A 265 -11.62 3.10 7.15
N ILE A 266 -10.36 2.65 7.16
CA ILE A 266 -9.22 3.52 6.87
C ILE A 266 -9.04 3.54 5.35
N PRO A 267 -9.22 4.71 4.69
CA PRO A 267 -9.19 4.79 3.25
C PRO A 267 -7.79 4.57 2.68
N ASP A 268 -7.75 4.22 1.42
CA ASP A 268 -6.52 3.93 0.68
C ASP A 268 -5.50 5.08 0.71
N PHE A 269 -5.94 6.32 0.52
CA PHE A 269 -5.04 7.49 0.52
C PHE A 269 -4.37 7.77 1.88
N ILE A 270 -4.82 7.12 2.97
CA ILE A 270 -4.13 7.10 4.27
C ILE A 270 -3.31 5.82 4.41
N ALA A 271 -3.92 4.65 4.24
CA ALA A 271 -3.30 3.37 4.55
C ALA A 271 -2.17 3.01 3.59
N ASN A 272 -2.33 3.27 2.28
CA ASN A 272 -1.35 2.92 1.26
C ASN A 272 -0.43 4.08 0.83
N CYS A 273 -0.38 5.17 1.58
CA CYS A 273 0.40 6.35 1.22
C CYS A 273 1.93 6.14 1.28
N GLY A 274 2.42 4.96 1.66
CA GLY A 274 3.83 4.70 1.94
C GLY A 274 4.79 5.24 0.88
N MET A 275 4.67 4.80 -0.38
CA MET A 275 5.55 5.31 -1.45
C MET A 275 5.36 6.81 -1.74
N ALA A 276 4.12 7.29 -1.72
CA ALA A 276 3.85 8.73 -1.92
C ALA A 276 4.51 9.58 -0.82
N ARG A 277 4.50 9.10 0.44
CA ARG A 277 5.18 9.78 1.54
C ARG A 277 6.69 9.70 1.41
N VAL A 278 7.24 8.57 1.01
CA VAL A 278 8.69 8.43 0.75
C VAL A 278 9.16 9.43 -0.30
N PHE A 279 8.44 9.58 -1.41
CA PHE A 279 8.77 10.62 -2.39
C PHE A 279 8.75 12.02 -1.76
N ALA A 280 7.69 12.35 -1.01
CA ALA A 280 7.59 13.65 -0.34
C ALA A 280 8.72 13.86 0.69
N TYR A 281 9.05 12.84 1.47
CA TYR A 281 10.15 12.88 2.44
C TYR A 281 11.49 13.23 1.77
N PHE A 282 11.84 12.55 0.68
CA PHE A 282 13.08 12.82 -0.02
C PHE A 282 13.08 14.12 -0.84
N MET A 283 11.93 14.75 -1.02
CA MET A 283 11.84 16.11 -1.56
C MET A 283 12.09 17.19 -0.50
N GLU A 284 12.14 16.85 0.78
CA GLU A 284 12.43 17.80 1.86
C GLU A 284 13.93 18.13 1.97
N LYS A 285 14.26 19.24 2.63
CA LYS A 285 15.66 19.59 2.92
C LYS A 285 16.17 18.83 4.13
N LYS A 286 17.38 18.28 4.03
CA LYS A 286 18.10 17.66 5.15
C LYS A 286 17.38 16.45 5.78
N VAL A 287 17.00 15.48 4.94
CA VAL A 287 16.44 14.22 5.42
C VAL A 287 17.52 13.22 5.83
N GLN A 288 17.18 12.34 6.75
CA GLN A 288 18.03 11.23 7.14
C GLN A 288 17.73 10.02 6.25
N MET A 289 18.78 9.40 5.71
CA MET A 289 18.69 8.25 4.80
C MET A 289 18.78 6.90 5.54
N THR A 290 18.27 6.83 6.78
CA THR A 290 18.22 5.58 7.56
C THR A 290 16.86 4.92 7.45
N ASP A 291 16.81 3.61 7.64
CA ASP A 291 15.56 2.85 7.61
C ASP A 291 14.58 3.38 8.65
N GLU A 292 15.06 3.61 9.88
CA GLU A 292 14.24 4.12 10.99
C GLU A 292 13.61 5.47 10.67
N ALA A 293 14.36 6.37 10.07
CA ALA A 293 13.85 7.71 9.74
C ALA A 293 12.76 7.64 8.67
N ILE A 294 12.97 6.84 7.62
CA ILE A 294 12.03 6.68 6.49
C ILE A 294 10.74 6.01 6.97
N PHE A 295 10.86 4.89 7.68
CA PHE A 295 9.70 4.13 8.16
C PHE A 295 8.93 4.89 9.25
N SER A 296 9.64 5.55 10.18
CA SER A 296 9.01 6.37 11.22
C SER A 296 8.28 7.58 10.64
N ASP A 297 8.80 8.22 9.61
CA ASP A 297 8.15 9.34 8.96
C ASP A 297 6.82 8.91 8.31
N THR A 298 6.81 7.77 7.61
CA THR A 298 5.59 7.19 7.05
C THR A 298 4.58 6.85 8.13
N SER A 299 5.02 6.15 9.19
CA SER A 299 4.17 5.81 10.34
C SER A 299 3.56 7.05 11.00
N ASN A 300 4.37 8.09 11.26
CA ASN A 300 3.89 9.33 11.88
C ASN A 300 2.91 10.08 10.98
N THR A 301 3.11 10.07 9.68
CA THR A 301 2.17 10.67 8.70
C THR A 301 0.80 10.00 8.78
N ILE A 302 0.76 8.66 8.78
CA ILE A 302 -0.47 7.88 8.92
C ILE A 302 -1.13 8.14 10.28
N LYS A 303 -0.35 8.08 11.36
CA LYS A 303 -0.83 8.39 12.71
C LYS A 303 -1.51 9.77 12.77
N ASN A 304 -0.83 10.79 12.26
CA ASN A 304 -1.34 12.16 12.29
C ASN A 304 -2.64 12.28 11.47
N ALA A 305 -2.76 11.59 10.34
CA ALA A 305 -3.98 11.58 9.54
C ALA A 305 -5.16 10.95 10.30
N ILE A 306 -4.94 9.79 10.92
CA ILE A 306 -5.97 9.11 11.73
C ILE A 306 -6.33 9.94 12.97
N GLN A 307 -5.36 10.57 13.65
CA GLN A 307 -5.61 11.47 14.78
C GLN A 307 -6.46 12.69 14.39
N LYS A 308 -6.20 13.28 13.22
CA LYS A 308 -7.03 14.39 12.70
C LYS A 308 -8.47 13.94 12.42
N ALA A 309 -8.64 12.76 11.84
CA ALA A 309 -9.97 12.19 11.62
C ALA A 309 -10.69 11.95 12.95
N HIS A 310 -10.01 11.34 13.93
CA HIS A 310 -10.56 11.09 15.27
C HIS A 310 -10.91 12.39 16.03
N ALA A 311 -10.09 13.43 15.90
CA ALA A 311 -10.35 14.71 16.55
C ALA A 311 -11.62 15.40 16.00
N LEU A 312 -11.96 15.16 14.74
CA LEU A 312 -13.17 15.70 14.11
C LEU A 312 -14.38 14.76 14.34
N ASN A 313 -14.16 13.46 14.33
CA ASN A 313 -15.17 12.43 14.56
C ASN A 313 -14.56 11.28 15.37
N ALA A 314 -14.88 11.22 16.66
CA ALA A 314 -14.38 10.18 17.58
C ALA A 314 -15.12 8.83 17.44
N ASP A 315 -16.18 8.74 16.63
CA ASP A 315 -16.86 7.49 16.35
C ASP A 315 -15.96 6.58 15.49
N LYS A 316 -16.07 5.28 15.73
CA LYS A 316 -15.42 4.22 14.93
C LYS A 316 -16.00 4.07 13.52
N LYS A 317 -16.99 4.85 13.15
CA LYS A 317 -17.69 4.85 11.85
C LYS A 317 -17.48 6.16 11.12
N ASN A 318 -17.68 6.12 9.81
CA ASN A 318 -17.47 7.27 8.92
C ASN A 318 -16.05 7.86 8.99
N ILE A 319 -15.05 7.02 9.27
CA ILE A 319 -13.63 7.45 9.31
C ILE A 319 -13.18 7.88 7.91
N SER A 320 -13.55 7.12 6.89
CA SER A 320 -13.18 7.42 5.51
C SER A 320 -13.84 8.71 5.02
N ALA A 321 -15.12 8.91 5.27
CA ALA A 321 -15.84 10.14 4.92
C ALA A 321 -15.24 11.36 5.63
N THR A 322 -14.95 11.24 6.95
CA THR A 322 -14.30 12.30 7.73
C THR A 322 -12.90 12.65 7.20
N ALA A 323 -12.10 11.63 6.89
CA ALA A 323 -10.76 11.83 6.36
C ALA A 323 -10.79 12.52 4.97
N PHE A 324 -11.76 12.16 4.13
CA PHE A 324 -11.95 12.78 2.83
C PHE A 324 -12.39 14.24 2.94
N GLU A 325 -13.30 14.56 3.86
CA GLU A 325 -13.69 15.95 4.16
C GLU A 325 -12.49 16.80 4.59
N ILE A 326 -11.62 16.27 5.46
CA ILE A 326 -10.38 16.95 5.88
C ILE A 326 -9.48 17.19 4.67
N ALA A 327 -9.31 16.20 3.80
CA ALA A 327 -8.46 16.32 2.62
C ALA A 327 -8.99 17.37 1.65
N LEU A 328 -10.30 17.41 1.39
CA LEU A 328 -10.93 18.41 0.52
C LEU A 328 -10.76 19.84 1.06
N LYS A 329 -10.88 20.06 2.37
CA LYS A 329 -10.69 21.37 3.00
C LYS A 329 -9.25 21.91 2.85
N GLN A 330 -8.28 21.06 2.52
CA GLN A 330 -6.90 21.48 2.27
C GLN A 330 -6.64 21.93 0.83
N LEU A 331 -7.59 21.68 -0.07
CA LEU A 331 -7.50 22.05 -1.48
C LEU A 331 -8.12 23.41 -1.81
N VAL A 332 -8.82 24.03 -0.85
CA VAL A 332 -9.56 25.31 -1.01
C VAL A 332 -8.79 26.48 -0.37
#